data_cc6e79908d00c4424d301741e1a7e447
#
_entry.id   cc6e79908d00c4424d301741e1a7e447
#
_cell.length_a   1.000
_cell.length_b   1.000
_cell.length_c   1.000
_cell.angle_alpha   90.00
_cell.angle_beta   90.00
_cell.angle_gamma   90.00
#
_symmetry.space_group_name_H-M   'P 1'
#
loop_
_entity.id
_entity.type
_entity.pdbx_description
1 polymer ?
#
loop_
_entity_poly.entity_id
_entity_poly.type
_entity_poly.pdbx_seq_one_letter_code
_entity_poly.pdbx_strand_id
1 'polypeptide(L)'
;MEERFVILPQFPHYRIYQDGRVEREEYTRKHTNKSILLPMKEIKQHVGKNGYPALCVRNINDKVVKVYVHRLVWMAYKGDIPKGMEISHTNGVRIDSRLENLTIESHQKNMNNPVTLLRFKWSNSKKSGKYNKERLLKATTKEYETKAVKVYLQMSNQGTKPVKIMEYMATAHIGYYRARRIISSYSKVA
;
A
#
# COMPACT_ATOMS: atom_id res chain seq x y z
N MET A 1 24.07 -9.15 6.40
CA MET A 1 23.45 -9.67 5.15
C MET A 1 23.14 -8.50 4.27
N GLU A 2 23.66 -8.47 3.05
CA GLU A 2 23.31 -7.42 2.09
C GLU A 2 21.84 -7.56 1.69
N GLU A 3 21.11 -6.45 1.77
CA GLU A 3 19.70 -6.42 1.35
C GLU A 3 19.62 -6.59 -0.17
N ARG A 4 18.86 -7.59 -0.62
CA ARG A 4 18.69 -7.85 -2.05
C ARG A 4 17.74 -6.83 -2.66
N PHE A 5 18.17 -6.18 -3.72
CA PHE A 5 17.37 -5.27 -4.55
C PHE A 5 17.37 -5.72 -6.01
N VAL A 6 16.43 -5.19 -6.77
CA VAL A 6 16.36 -5.39 -8.23
C VAL A 6 16.29 -4.02 -8.91
N ILE A 7 16.99 -3.89 -10.05
CA ILE A 7 16.94 -2.73 -10.94
C ILE A 7 16.17 -3.16 -12.19
N LEU A 8 15.11 -2.42 -12.51
CA LEU A 8 14.34 -2.68 -13.73
C LEU A 8 14.97 -1.94 -14.91
N PRO A 9 15.07 -2.57 -16.12
CA PRO A 9 15.65 -1.92 -17.31
C PRO A 9 15.00 -0.59 -17.67
N GLN A 10 13.68 -0.46 -17.47
CA GLN A 10 12.96 0.79 -17.72
C GLN A 10 13.23 1.87 -16.68
N PHE A 11 13.83 1.54 -15.53
CA PHE A 11 14.18 2.45 -14.43
C PHE A 11 15.60 2.20 -13.95
N PRO A 12 16.64 2.43 -14.79
CA PRO A 12 18.01 1.94 -14.57
C PRO A 12 18.73 2.55 -13.37
N HIS A 13 18.19 3.63 -12.80
CA HIS A 13 18.81 4.33 -11.67
C HIS A 13 18.10 4.07 -10.34
N TYR A 14 17.24 3.02 -10.24
CA TYR A 14 16.46 2.81 -9.03
C TYR A 14 16.57 1.36 -8.54
N ARG A 15 16.99 1.23 -7.28
CA ARG A 15 16.98 -0.03 -6.52
C ARG A 15 15.60 -0.23 -5.93
N ILE A 16 15.00 -1.36 -6.22
CA ILE A 16 13.66 -1.72 -5.74
C ILE A 16 13.82 -2.88 -4.77
N TYR A 17 13.30 -2.73 -3.55
CA TYR A 17 13.39 -3.72 -2.48
C TYR A 17 12.05 -4.44 -2.29
N GLN A 18 12.11 -5.67 -1.75
CA GLN A 18 10.91 -6.50 -1.50
C GLN A 18 9.95 -5.90 -0.47
N ASP A 19 10.46 -5.07 0.43
CA ASP A 19 9.68 -4.35 1.45
C ASP A 19 8.91 -3.14 0.90
N GLY A 20 9.12 -2.79 -0.37
CA GLY A 20 8.51 -1.63 -1.03
C GLY A 20 9.36 -0.38 -1.01
N ARG A 21 10.51 -0.38 -0.37
CA ARG A 21 11.46 0.72 -0.40
C ARG A 21 12.05 0.86 -1.81
N VAL A 22 12.26 2.11 -2.24
CA VAL A 22 12.88 2.43 -3.53
C VAL A 22 13.95 3.49 -3.30
N GLU A 23 15.16 3.20 -3.72
CA GLU A 23 16.30 4.11 -3.64
C GLU A 23 16.76 4.49 -5.04
N ARG A 24 17.17 5.75 -5.21
CA ARG A 24 17.87 6.18 -6.40
C ARG A 24 19.35 5.98 -6.19
N GLU A 25 20.02 5.30 -7.13
CA GLU A 25 21.49 5.26 -7.17
C GLU A 25 22.08 6.63 -7.47
N GLU A 26 23.33 6.81 -7.11
CA GLU A 26 24.09 7.96 -7.56
C GLU A 26 24.28 7.88 -9.07
N TYR A 27 23.96 8.93 -9.80
CA TYR A 27 24.25 9.05 -11.22
C TYR A 27 24.37 10.49 -11.67
N THR A 28 25.12 10.71 -12.74
CA THR A 28 25.27 12.02 -13.35
C THR A 28 24.21 12.22 -14.42
N ARG A 29 23.35 13.21 -14.22
CA ARG A 29 22.36 13.63 -15.19
C ARG A 29 22.90 14.72 -16.09
N LYS A 30 22.81 14.52 -17.40
CA LYS A 30 23.10 15.57 -18.39
C LYS A 30 21.90 16.50 -18.51
N HIS A 31 22.14 17.79 -18.39
CA HIS A 31 21.13 18.83 -18.63
C HIS A 31 21.75 19.90 -19.52
N THR A 32 21.11 20.24 -20.63
CA THR A 32 21.55 21.15 -21.73
C THR A 32 23.02 21.58 -21.73
N ASN A 33 23.48 22.32 -20.74
CA ASN A 33 24.86 22.81 -20.64
C ASN A 33 25.57 22.43 -19.34
N LYS A 34 24.98 21.56 -18.52
CA LYS A 34 25.53 21.18 -17.20
C LYS A 34 25.33 19.71 -16.94
N SER A 35 26.30 19.09 -16.32
CA SER A 35 26.18 17.77 -15.72
C SER A 35 25.89 17.92 -14.24
N ILE A 36 24.84 17.28 -13.75
CA ILE A 36 24.42 17.36 -12.34
C ILE A 36 24.59 15.96 -11.73
N LEU A 37 25.47 15.86 -10.74
CA LEU A 37 25.58 14.65 -9.92
C LEU A 37 24.39 14.58 -8.97
N LEU A 38 23.64 13.50 -9.07
CA LEU A 38 22.50 13.19 -8.20
C LEU A 38 22.95 12.11 -7.21
N PRO A 39 23.08 12.41 -5.91
CA PRO A 39 23.54 11.44 -4.92
C PRO A 39 22.52 10.33 -4.70
N MET A 40 23.00 9.23 -4.14
CA MET A 40 22.14 8.14 -3.67
C MET A 40 21.10 8.67 -2.68
N LYS A 41 19.84 8.28 -2.86
CA LYS A 41 18.74 8.76 -2.02
C LYS A 41 17.54 7.81 -2.04
N GLU A 42 16.98 7.55 -0.87
CA GLU A 42 15.65 6.95 -0.78
C GLU A 42 14.58 7.89 -1.36
N ILE A 43 13.72 7.37 -2.21
CA ILE A 43 12.67 8.14 -2.87
C ILE A 43 11.42 8.15 -2.00
N LYS A 44 11.01 9.37 -1.63
CA LYS A 44 9.81 9.58 -0.83
C LYS A 44 8.56 9.12 -1.59
N GLN A 45 7.79 8.27 -0.94
CA GLN A 45 6.51 7.80 -1.44
C GLN A 45 5.38 8.76 -1.04
N HIS A 46 4.44 8.97 -1.94
CA HIS A 46 3.26 9.79 -1.70
C HIS A 46 2.00 8.94 -1.80
N VAL A 47 1.18 8.96 -0.77
CA VAL A 47 -0.11 8.26 -0.80
C VAL A 47 -1.17 9.19 -1.37
N GLY A 48 -1.70 8.84 -2.54
CA GLY A 48 -2.76 9.60 -3.20
C GLY A 48 -4.14 9.36 -2.61
N LYS A 49 -5.16 10.06 -3.14
CA LYS A 49 -6.59 9.91 -2.72
C LYS A 49 -7.10 8.46 -2.84
N ASN A 50 -6.52 7.68 -3.73
CA ASN A 50 -6.84 6.26 -3.91
C ASN A 50 -6.20 5.32 -2.86
N GLY A 51 -5.37 5.85 -1.95
CA GLY A 51 -4.74 5.10 -0.86
C GLY A 51 -3.53 4.27 -1.27
N TYR A 52 -3.06 4.35 -2.52
CA TYR A 52 -1.87 3.63 -2.97
C TYR A 52 -0.62 4.49 -2.89
N PRO A 53 0.49 3.99 -2.34
CA PRO A 53 1.79 4.63 -2.42
C PRO A 53 2.24 4.73 -3.88
N ALA A 54 2.70 5.90 -4.25
CA ALA A 54 3.26 6.19 -5.55
C ALA A 54 4.50 7.07 -5.40
N LEU A 55 5.37 7.01 -6.39
CA LEU A 55 6.56 7.85 -6.46
C LEU A 55 6.78 8.30 -7.91
N CYS A 56 7.59 9.34 -8.06
CA CYS A 56 8.00 9.85 -9.36
C CYS A 56 9.44 9.41 -9.62
N VAL A 57 9.63 8.64 -10.68
CA VAL A 57 10.93 8.14 -11.13
C VAL A 57 11.21 8.59 -12.56
N ARG A 58 12.47 8.60 -12.94
CA ARG A 58 12.85 8.79 -14.34
C ARG A 58 12.98 7.45 -15.02
N ASN A 59 12.37 7.34 -16.17
CA ASN A 59 12.53 6.16 -17.01
C ASN A 59 13.81 6.24 -17.85
N ILE A 60 14.11 5.19 -18.60
CA ILE A 60 15.28 5.10 -19.50
C ILE A 60 15.38 6.25 -20.51
N ASN A 61 14.26 6.89 -20.84
CA ASN A 61 14.21 8.07 -21.74
C ASN A 61 14.30 9.40 -20.98
N ASP A 62 14.79 9.40 -19.74
CA ASP A 62 14.89 10.56 -18.82
C ASP A 62 13.56 11.29 -18.55
N LYS A 63 12.40 10.68 -18.88
CA LYS A 63 11.09 11.24 -18.61
C LYS A 63 10.66 10.90 -17.18
N VAL A 64 10.14 11.89 -16.45
CA VAL A 64 9.56 11.67 -15.13
C VAL A 64 8.20 11.01 -15.29
N VAL A 65 8.02 9.85 -14.66
CA VAL A 65 6.79 9.10 -14.66
C VAL A 65 6.36 8.79 -13.23
N LYS A 66 5.05 8.87 -13.00
CA LYS A 66 4.46 8.43 -11.73
C LYS A 66 4.19 6.94 -11.79
N VAL A 67 4.69 6.21 -10.82
CA VAL A 67 4.49 4.76 -10.70
C VAL A 67 4.01 4.39 -9.31
N TYR A 68 3.19 3.34 -9.23
CA TYR A 68 2.74 2.78 -7.96
C TYR A 68 3.77 1.79 -7.42
N VAL A 69 4.06 1.87 -6.13
CA VAL A 69 5.10 1.08 -5.48
C VAL A 69 4.82 -0.42 -5.60
N HIS A 70 3.59 -0.87 -5.29
CA HIS A 70 3.21 -2.28 -5.42
C HIS A 70 3.43 -2.85 -6.84
N ARG A 71 3.23 -2.01 -7.88
CA ARG A 71 3.49 -2.43 -9.27
C ARG A 71 4.98 -2.55 -9.55
N LEU A 72 5.79 -1.62 -9.04
CA LEU A 72 7.26 -1.69 -9.16
C LEU A 72 7.82 -2.94 -8.47
N VAL A 73 7.39 -3.19 -7.23
CA VAL A 73 7.82 -4.37 -6.47
C VAL A 73 7.41 -5.65 -7.20
N TRP A 74 6.18 -5.74 -7.70
CA TRP A 74 5.75 -6.90 -8.47
C TRP A 74 6.61 -7.11 -9.71
N MET A 75 6.76 -6.07 -10.55
CA MET A 75 7.55 -6.16 -11.79
C MET A 75 9.00 -6.53 -11.53
N ALA A 76 9.59 -6.03 -10.44
CA ALA A 76 10.97 -6.31 -10.09
C ALA A 76 11.21 -7.78 -9.72
N TYR A 77 10.27 -8.43 -9.06
CA TYR A 77 10.48 -9.77 -8.48
C TYR A 77 9.65 -10.88 -9.13
N LYS A 78 8.57 -10.54 -9.81
CA LYS A 78 7.64 -11.51 -10.41
C LYS A 78 7.48 -11.33 -11.92
N GLY A 79 8.03 -10.26 -12.48
CA GLY A 79 7.95 -9.96 -13.92
C GLY A 79 6.71 -9.15 -14.31
N ASP A 80 6.45 -9.09 -15.59
CA ASP A 80 5.41 -8.24 -16.15
C ASP A 80 4.00 -8.62 -15.68
N ILE A 81 3.15 -7.60 -15.61
CA ILE A 81 1.74 -7.76 -15.22
C ILE A 81 0.95 -8.06 -16.51
N PRO A 82 0.39 -9.26 -16.68
CA PRO A 82 -0.36 -9.61 -17.87
C PRO A 82 -1.57 -8.68 -18.10
N LYS A 83 -1.92 -8.47 -19.35
CA LYS A 83 -3.08 -7.64 -19.73
C LYS A 83 -4.36 -8.18 -19.07
N GLY A 84 -5.13 -7.30 -18.46
CA GLY A 84 -6.37 -7.66 -17.76
C GLY A 84 -6.18 -8.18 -16.33
N MET A 85 -4.93 -8.29 -15.86
CA MET A 85 -4.63 -8.65 -14.47
C MET A 85 -4.30 -7.42 -13.63
N GLU A 86 -4.57 -7.51 -12.34
CA GLU A 86 -4.34 -6.46 -11.35
C GLU A 86 -3.50 -7.01 -10.21
N ILE A 87 -2.72 -6.13 -9.57
CA ILE A 87 -2.03 -6.47 -8.32
C ILE A 87 -2.98 -6.19 -7.16
N SER A 88 -3.28 -7.24 -6.42
CA SER A 88 -4.11 -7.21 -5.22
C SER A 88 -3.23 -7.29 -3.97
N HIS A 89 -3.70 -6.67 -2.88
CA HIS A 89 -3.08 -6.74 -1.55
C HIS A 89 -3.80 -7.81 -0.74
N THR A 90 -3.12 -8.89 -0.38
CA THR A 90 -3.70 -10.05 0.32
C THR A 90 -4.34 -9.64 1.65
N ASN A 91 -3.71 -8.72 2.38
CA ASN A 91 -4.26 -8.17 3.63
C ASN A 91 -5.28 -7.04 3.40
N GLY A 92 -5.54 -6.64 2.15
CA GLY A 92 -6.43 -5.54 1.78
C GLY A 92 -5.89 -4.14 2.09
N VAL A 93 -4.63 -4.02 2.51
CA VAL A 93 -4.01 -2.76 2.92
C VAL A 93 -3.16 -2.20 1.79
N ARG A 94 -3.66 -1.14 1.15
CA ARG A 94 -3.06 -0.55 -0.06
C ARG A 94 -1.68 0.04 0.13
N ILE A 95 -1.32 0.45 1.35
CA ILE A 95 0.00 1.01 1.63
C ILE A 95 1.06 -0.05 1.89
N ASP A 96 0.67 -1.29 2.14
CA ASP A 96 1.59 -2.41 2.38
C ASP A 96 2.03 -3.03 1.06
N SER A 97 3.04 -2.43 0.44
CA SER A 97 3.58 -2.85 -0.85
C SER A 97 4.65 -3.94 -0.76
N ARG A 98 4.80 -4.63 0.38
CA ARG A 98 5.72 -5.75 0.53
C ARG A 98 5.35 -6.88 -0.43
N LEU A 99 6.36 -7.49 -1.06
CA LEU A 99 6.17 -8.54 -2.05
C LEU A 99 5.32 -9.71 -1.54
N GLU A 100 5.51 -10.14 -0.30
CA GLU A 100 4.77 -11.23 0.35
C GLU A 100 3.26 -10.97 0.47
N ASN A 101 2.89 -9.67 0.48
CA ASN A 101 1.50 -9.23 0.58
C ASN A 101 0.83 -9.00 -0.79
N LEU A 102 1.59 -9.14 -1.89
CA LEU A 102 1.09 -8.88 -3.23
C LEU A 102 0.71 -10.18 -3.93
N THR A 103 -0.40 -10.15 -4.64
CA THR A 103 -0.85 -11.24 -5.51
C THR A 103 -1.42 -10.68 -6.80
N ILE A 104 -1.36 -11.48 -7.87
CA ILE A 104 -1.96 -11.11 -9.15
C ILE A 104 -3.32 -11.76 -9.30
N GLU A 105 -4.32 -10.98 -9.66
CA GLU A 105 -5.70 -11.45 -9.78
C GLU A 105 -6.39 -10.81 -10.98
N SER A 106 -7.41 -11.50 -11.53
CA SER A 106 -8.31 -10.86 -12.49
C SER A 106 -9.11 -9.74 -11.81
N HIS A 107 -9.56 -8.76 -12.59
CA HIS A 107 -10.43 -7.69 -12.09
C HIS A 107 -11.63 -8.24 -11.32
N GLN A 108 -12.30 -9.26 -11.88
CA GLN A 108 -13.46 -9.89 -11.25
C GLN A 108 -13.12 -10.51 -9.87
N LYS A 109 -11.99 -11.21 -9.77
CA LYS A 109 -11.57 -11.82 -8.50
C LYS A 109 -11.19 -10.75 -7.48
N ASN A 110 -10.47 -9.70 -7.88
CA ASN A 110 -10.12 -8.57 -7.03
C ASN A 110 -11.36 -7.82 -6.53
N MET A 111 -12.37 -7.63 -7.38
CA MET A 111 -13.65 -7.02 -7.01
C MET A 111 -14.45 -7.88 -6.01
N ASN A 112 -14.39 -9.20 -6.13
CA ASN A 112 -15.06 -10.15 -5.23
C ASN A 112 -14.26 -10.40 -3.94
N ASN A 113 -13.07 -9.84 -3.80
CA ASN A 113 -12.31 -9.93 -2.55
C ASN A 113 -13.16 -9.37 -1.39
N PRO A 114 -13.31 -10.11 -0.26
CA PRO A 114 -14.14 -9.68 0.86
C PRO A 114 -13.85 -8.27 1.38
N VAL A 115 -12.58 -7.87 1.41
CA VAL A 115 -12.17 -6.52 1.83
C VAL A 115 -12.64 -5.45 0.83
N THR A 116 -12.55 -5.75 -0.46
CA THR A 116 -13.04 -4.87 -1.54
C THR A 116 -14.56 -4.74 -1.49
N LEU A 117 -15.28 -5.84 -1.35
CA LEU A 117 -16.76 -5.85 -1.22
C LEU A 117 -17.24 -5.06 0.00
N LEU A 118 -16.59 -5.20 1.15
CA LEU A 118 -16.91 -4.42 2.35
C LEU A 118 -16.74 -2.91 2.12
N ARG A 119 -15.68 -2.52 1.41
CA ARG A 119 -15.43 -1.12 1.04
C ARG A 119 -16.51 -0.56 0.13
N PHE A 120 -16.96 -1.32 -0.88
CA PHE A 120 -18.04 -0.92 -1.78
C PHE A 120 -19.40 -0.83 -1.07
N LYS A 121 -19.74 -1.81 -0.25
CA LYS A 121 -20.97 -1.78 0.55
C LYS A 121 -21.03 -0.52 1.42
N TRP A 122 -19.91 -0.13 2.02
CA TRP A 122 -19.82 1.07 2.87
C TRP A 122 -19.90 2.38 2.07
N SER A 123 -19.24 2.45 0.91
CA SER A 123 -19.27 3.60 0.01
C SER A 123 -20.69 3.83 -0.56
N ASN A 124 -21.36 2.77 -0.97
CA ASN A 124 -22.70 2.85 -1.56
C ASN A 124 -23.79 3.13 -0.52
N SER A 125 -23.64 2.67 0.72
CA SER A 125 -24.59 2.97 1.80
C SER A 125 -24.61 4.48 2.15
N LYS A 126 -23.47 5.17 1.97
CA LYS A 126 -23.42 6.64 2.12
C LYS A 126 -24.15 7.39 1.01
N LYS A 127 -24.22 6.82 -0.21
CA LYS A 127 -24.81 7.49 -1.39
C LYS A 127 -26.32 7.24 -1.52
N SER A 128 -26.82 6.09 -1.09
CA SER A 128 -28.18 5.67 -1.42
C SER A 128 -29.24 6.03 -0.38
N GLY A 129 -28.90 6.50 0.81
CA GLY A 129 -29.90 6.90 1.85
C GLY A 129 -30.95 5.83 2.22
N LYS A 130 -31.05 4.77 1.44
CA LYS A 130 -32.10 3.75 1.45
C LYS A 130 -31.77 2.45 2.19
N TYR A 131 -30.53 2.30 2.66
CA TYR A 131 -30.13 1.09 3.37
C TYR A 131 -30.30 1.26 4.87
N ASN A 132 -30.93 0.28 5.51
CA ASN A 132 -31.16 0.25 6.95
C ASN A 132 -29.80 0.27 7.68
N LYS A 133 -29.40 1.52 8.00
CA LYS A 133 -28.06 1.95 8.44
C LYS A 133 -27.57 1.15 9.67
N GLU A 134 -28.50 0.75 10.55
CA GLU A 134 -28.16 0.05 11.78
C GLU A 134 -27.81 -1.43 11.58
N ARG A 135 -28.52 -2.12 10.70
CA ARG A 135 -28.30 -3.57 10.48
C ARG A 135 -27.01 -3.85 9.71
N LEU A 136 -26.71 -3.00 8.73
CA LEU A 136 -25.46 -3.08 7.98
C LEU A 136 -24.26 -2.63 8.83
N LEU A 137 -24.48 -1.62 9.69
CA LEU A 137 -23.46 -1.12 10.60
C LEU A 137 -23.09 -2.18 11.65
N LYS A 138 -24.03 -2.95 12.18
CA LYS A 138 -23.79 -4.02 13.16
C LYS A 138 -23.03 -5.20 12.53
N ALA A 139 -23.44 -5.66 11.36
CA ALA A 139 -22.81 -6.81 10.68
C ALA A 139 -21.39 -6.46 10.17
N THR A 140 -21.23 -5.34 9.47
CA THR A 140 -19.93 -4.88 8.99
C THR A 140 -19.01 -4.42 10.11
N THR A 141 -19.54 -3.88 11.21
CA THR A 141 -18.74 -3.43 12.34
C THR A 141 -18.03 -4.59 13.03
N LYS A 142 -18.75 -5.70 13.29
CA LYS A 142 -18.15 -6.85 13.98
C LYS A 142 -17.06 -7.55 13.14
N GLU A 143 -17.27 -7.69 11.85
CA GLU A 143 -16.26 -8.27 10.95
C GLU A 143 -15.05 -7.36 10.74
N TYR A 144 -15.27 -6.06 10.65
CA TYR A 144 -14.21 -5.05 10.57
C TYR A 144 -13.40 -4.97 11.86
N GLU A 145 -14.07 -4.99 13.01
CA GLU A 145 -13.40 -5.00 14.32
C GLU A 145 -12.55 -6.25 14.48
N THR A 146 -13.04 -7.42 14.06
CA THR A 146 -12.26 -8.67 14.12
C THR A 146 -11.02 -8.61 13.24
N LYS A 147 -11.13 -8.06 12.01
CA LYS A 147 -9.98 -7.89 11.10
C LYS A 147 -9.01 -6.82 11.59
N ALA A 148 -9.52 -5.70 12.09
CA ALA A 148 -8.71 -4.63 12.65
C ALA A 148 -7.92 -5.10 13.88
N VAL A 149 -8.53 -5.91 14.73
CA VAL A 149 -7.88 -6.54 15.88
C VAL A 149 -6.78 -7.49 15.45
N LYS A 150 -7.01 -8.33 14.43
CA LYS A 150 -5.96 -9.21 13.89
C LYS A 150 -4.76 -8.42 13.37
N VAL A 151 -5.01 -7.35 12.61
CA VAL A 151 -3.95 -6.46 12.11
C VAL A 151 -3.22 -5.78 13.27
N TYR A 152 -3.94 -5.28 14.27
CA TYR A 152 -3.35 -4.69 15.47
C TYR A 152 -2.42 -5.67 16.18
N LEU A 153 -2.90 -6.88 16.45
CA LEU A 153 -2.11 -7.92 17.14
C LEU A 153 -0.88 -8.31 16.32
N GLN A 154 -1.02 -8.47 15.01
CA GLN A 154 0.10 -8.80 14.13
C GLN A 154 1.17 -7.70 14.14
N MET A 155 0.79 -6.45 14.00
CA MET A 155 1.74 -5.32 14.00
C MET A 155 2.34 -5.07 15.38
N SER A 156 1.57 -5.27 16.45
CA SER A 156 2.04 -5.16 17.84
C SER A 156 3.08 -6.23 18.15
N ASN A 157 2.84 -7.48 17.74
CA ASN A 157 3.80 -8.58 17.90
C ASN A 157 5.09 -8.37 17.08
N GLN A 158 5.04 -7.55 16.02
CA GLN A 158 6.21 -7.13 15.24
C GLN A 158 6.94 -5.91 15.86
N GLY A 159 6.55 -5.48 17.06
CA GLY A 159 7.16 -4.34 17.76
C GLY A 159 6.82 -2.97 17.14
N THR A 160 5.77 -2.88 16.33
CA THR A 160 5.37 -1.61 15.72
C THR A 160 4.77 -0.66 16.76
N LYS A 161 5.25 0.58 16.81
CA LYS A 161 4.76 1.58 17.77
C LYS A 161 3.26 1.86 17.59
N PRO A 162 2.47 2.05 18.68
CA PRO A 162 1.01 2.26 18.61
C PRO A 162 0.57 3.39 17.67
N VAL A 163 1.34 4.47 17.59
CA VAL A 163 1.06 5.60 16.67
C VAL A 163 1.08 5.15 15.22
N LYS A 164 2.09 4.36 14.80
CA LYS A 164 2.18 3.82 13.44
C LYS A 164 1.04 2.83 13.14
N ILE A 165 0.63 2.04 14.13
CA ILE A 165 -0.53 1.16 13.99
C ILE A 165 -1.81 1.97 13.79
N MET A 166 -1.98 3.08 14.52
CA MET A 166 -3.13 3.97 14.34
C MET A 166 -3.17 4.64 12.97
N GLU A 167 -2.04 5.14 12.49
CA GLU A 167 -1.92 5.71 11.14
C GLU A 167 -2.27 4.66 10.07
N TYR A 168 -1.76 3.47 10.23
CA TYR A 168 -2.05 2.34 9.36
C TYR A 168 -3.54 1.97 9.38
N MET A 169 -4.17 1.88 10.53
CA MET A 169 -5.60 1.60 10.67
C MET A 169 -6.47 2.74 10.10
N ALA A 170 -6.04 3.99 10.24
CA ALA A 170 -6.73 5.14 9.67
C ALA A 170 -6.69 5.13 8.13
N THR A 171 -5.57 4.74 7.53
CA THR A 171 -5.44 4.58 6.07
C THR A 171 -6.24 3.38 5.55
N ALA A 172 -6.45 2.34 6.37
CA ALA A 172 -7.32 1.21 6.06
C ALA A 172 -8.82 1.53 6.20
N HIS A 173 -9.20 2.82 6.28
CA HIS A 173 -10.57 3.31 6.46
C HIS A 173 -11.22 2.93 7.81
N ILE A 174 -10.45 2.52 8.78
CA ILE A 174 -10.88 2.44 10.17
C ILE A 174 -10.71 3.83 10.73
N GLY A 175 -11.77 4.61 10.81
CA GLY A 175 -11.70 6.00 11.27
C GLY A 175 -10.90 6.16 12.56
N TYR A 176 -10.12 7.24 12.70
CA TYR A 176 -9.19 7.50 13.80
C TYR A 176 -9.75 7.18 15.20
N TYR A 177 -10.95 7.65 15.51
CA TYR A 177 -11.60 7.39 16.80
C TYR A 177 -11.92 5.92 17.05
N ARG A 178 -12.20 5.17 16.02
CA ARG A 178 -12.49 3.73 16.10
C ARG A 178 -11.21 2.93 16.28
N ALA A 179 -10.16 3.25 15.57
CA ALA A 179 -8.82 2.69 15.75
C ALA A 179 -8.32 2.92 17.17
N ARG A 180 -8.42 4.16 17.70
CA ARG A 180 -8.06 4.51 19.08
C ARG A 180 -8.83 3.69 20.11
N ARG A 181 -10.13 3.47 19.93
CA ARG A 181 -10.97 2.66 20.83
C ARG A 181 -10.52 1.20 20.85
N ILE A 182 -10.25 0.61 19.67
CA ILE A 182 -9.77 -0.77 19.55
C ILE A 182 -8.42 -0.90 20.25
N ILE A 183 -7.45 -0.04 19.95
CA ILE A 183 -6.13 -0.06 20.57
C ILE A 183 -6.23 0.11 22.11
N SER A 184 -7.04 1.05 22.57
CA SER A 184 -7.21 1.29 24.01
C SER A 184 -7.90 0.14 24.76
N SER A 185 -8.75 -0.64 24.09
CA SER A 185 -9.38 -1.81 24.70
C SER A 185 -8.43 -3.00 24.82
N TYR A 186 -7.47 -3.14 23.92
CA TYR A 186 -6.50 -4.24 23.94
C TYR A 186 -5.21 -3.90 24.70
N SER A 187 -4.78 -2.65 24.76
CA SER A 187 -3.63 -2.23 25.57
C SER A 187 -3.88 -2.23 27.09
N LYS A 188 -5.12 -2.41 27.53
CA LYS A 188 -5.46 -2.56 28.95
C LYS A 188 -5.45 -4.02 29.43
N VAL A 189 -5.28 -4.97 28.52
CA VAL A 189 -5.32 -6.43 28.81
C VAL A 189 -3.93 -7.06 28.72
N ALA A 190 -2.93 -6.30 28.28
CA ALA A 190 -1.51 -6.65 28.27
C ALA A 190 -0.75 -5.89 29.36
#